data_571f8b9c35bbb1d4de1287ca98ba2c7b
#
_entry.id   571f8b9c35bbb1d4de1287ca98ba2c7b
#
_cell.length_a   1.000
_cell.length_b   1.000
_cell.length_c   1.000
_cell.angle_alpha   90.00
_cell.angle_beta   90.00
_cell.angle_gamma   90.00
#
_symmetry.space_group_name_H-M   'P 1'
#
loop_
_entity.id
_entity.type
_entity.pdbx_description
1 polymer ?
#
loop_
_entity_poly.entity_id
_entity_poly.type
_entity_poly.pdbx_seq_one_letter_code
_entity_poly.pdbx_strand_id
1 'polypeptide(L)'
;MCQYSAAEKGAELGRPTDWHYIHYGARALGAVGAIIVEATAVTVEGRISIGCLSLHDDDQIPSFAQLADLIHAGGAKAFIQLNHAGRKASSPRGWEHHLGQLSEENGGWQTVAPSSIPFAEGEREPFALDGQQIEQTIAAFEAAAVRAIEAGFDGVQIHGAHGYLIHQFLSPASNTRTDQWGGSFENRTRFLRTIVRRLRDIIGNNALLVRLSATDWVEDDARPGARSWTVADSQILAVDLARDGIDMVNISTGGNQNVAISLGPGYQVEAAAAVRDALRESGADIPVSVAGIITQAQQAASIVESQLADVVEVGRPLLSDPMLARAWASALDAEAAPMPVQYLRAFKR
;
A
#
# COMPACT_ATOMS: atom_id res chain seq x y z
N MET A 1 -4.30 -0.60 -6.56
CA MET A 1 -5.74 -0.44 -6.23
C MET A 1 -6.36 -1.82 -6.25
N CYS A 2 -7.08 -2.20 -5.18
CA CYS A 2 -7.69 -3.51 -5.09
C CYS A 2 -8.66 -3.77 -6.23
N GLN A 3 -8.56 -4.96 -6.83
CA GLN A 3 -9.42 -5.42 -7.93
C GLN A 3 -10.60 -6.24 -7.40
N TYR A 4 -10.54 -6.68 -6.15
CA TYR A 4 -11.57 -7.48 -5.46
C TYR A 4 -12.03 -8.70 -6.26
N SER A 5 -11.11 -9.31 -7.00
CA SER A 5 -11.37 -10.39 -7.95
C SER A 5 -10.59 -11.68 -7.65
N ALA A 6 -9.99 -11.76 -6.45
CA ALA A 6 -9.31 -12.97 -6.00
C ALA A 6 -10.29 -14.13 -5.80
N ALA A 7 -9.78 -15.34 -5.82
CA ALA A 7 -10.56 -16.53 -5.48
C ALA A 7 -11.05 -16.45 -4.03
N GLU A 8 -12.32 -16.81 -3.80
CA GLU A 8 -13.02 -16.48 -2.56
C GLU A 8 -13.18 -17.65 -1.59
N LYS A 9 -12.96 -18.89 -2.03
CA LYS A 9 -13.32 -20.08 -1.25
C LYS A 9 -12.31 -21.22 -1.37
N GLY A 10 -12.32 -22.06 -0.35
CA GLY A 10 -11.57 -23.32 -0.33
C GLY A 10 -10.06 -23.12 -0.42
N ALA A 11 -9.36 -24.05 -1.00
CA ALA A 11 -7.92 -24.03 -1.18
C ALA A 11 -7.43 -22.91 -2.11
N GLU A 12 -8.30 -22.32 -2.91
CA GLU A 12 -7.97 -21.24 -3.83
C GLU A 12 -8.09 -19.85 -3.20
N LEU A 13 -8.58 -19.76 -1.96
CA LEU A 13 -8.85 -18.50 -1.27
C LEU A 13 -7.67 -17.52 -1.36
N GLY A 14 -7.96 -16.31 -1.84
CA GLY A 14 -6.98 -15.22 -1.93
C GLY A 14 -5.99 -15.32 -3.09
N ARG A 15 -6.06 -16.35 -3.94
CA ARG A 15 -5.19 -16.50 -5.11
C ARG A 15 -5.58 -15.53 -6.23
N PRO A 16 -4.60 -15.08 -7.03
CA PRO A 16 -4.87 -14.39 -8.29
C PRO A 16 -5.76 -15.23 -9.22
N THR A 17 -6.63 -14.56 -9.95
CA THR A 17 -7.47 -15.16 -11.00
C THR A 17 -7.05 -14.62 -12.37
N ASP A 18 -7.66 -15.11 -13.44
CA ASP A 18 -7.43 -14.62 -14.82
C ASP A 18 -7.57 -13.10 -14.92
N TRP A 19 -8.45 -12.50 -14.11
CA TRP A 19 -8.60 -11.05 -14.04
C TRP A 19 -7.28 -10.35 -13.68
N HIS A 20 -6.56 -10.85 -12.68
CA HIS A 20 -5.29 -10.25 -12.24
C HIS A 20 -4.21 -10.40 -13.30
N TYR A 21 -4.11 -11.56 -13.96
CA TYR A 21 -3.13 -11.78 -15.03
C TYR A 21 -3.37 -10.85 -16.21
N ILE A 22 -4.63 -10.70 -16.66
CA ILE A 22 -5.01 -9.76 -17.72
C ILE A 22 -4.74 -8.32 -17.28
N HIS A 23 -5.16 -7.97 -16.06
CA HIS A 23 -5.06 -6.63 -15.53
C HIS A 23 -3.61 -6.15 -15.44
N TYR A 24 -2.75 -6.89 -14.77
CA TYR A 24 -1.36 -6.50 -14.57
C TYR A 24 -0.52 -6.68 -15.85
N GLY A 25 -0.76 -7.72 -16.61
CA GLY A 25 -0.07 -7.96 -17.88
C GLY A 25 -0.29 -6.85 -18.90
N ALA A 26 -1.52 -6.34 -19.03
CA ALA A 26 -1.81 -5.21 -19.92
C ALA A 26 -1.02 -3.94 -19.55
N ARG A 27 -0.84 -3.66 -18.27
CA ARG A 27 -0.09 -2.49 -17.78
C ARG A 27 1.41 -2.67 -17.90
N ALA A 28 1.93 -3.88 -17.70
CA ALA A 28 3.32 -4.19 -17.94
C ALA A 28 3.70 -3.93 -19.42
N LEU A 29 2.87 -4.39 -20.37
CA LEU A 29 3.03 -4.08 -21.79
C LEU A 29 2.92 -2.57 -22.11
N GLY A 30 2.27 -1.82 -21.22
CA GLY A 30 2.10 -0.36 -21.32
C GLY A 30 3.35 0.46 -21.01
N ALA A 31 4.50 -0.18 -20.73
CA ALA A 31 5.79 0.45 -20.43
C ALA A 31 5.84 1.20 -19.10
N VAL A 32 5.06 0.77 -18.11
CA VAL A 32 5.31 1.21 -16.73
C VAL A 32 6.64 0.62 -16.25
N GLY A 33 7.44 1.38 -15.51
CA GLY A 33 8.75 0.91 -15.01
C GLY A 33 8.61 -0.13 -13.90
N ALA A 34 7.54 -0.04 -13.10
CA ALA A 34 7.26 -0.97 -12.03
C ALA A 34 5.75 -1.11 -11.79
N ILE A 35 5.33 -2.26 -11.29
CA ILE A 35 3.97 -2.54 -10.83
C ILE A 35 4.03 -2.98 -9.38
N ILE A 36 3.26 -2.29 -8.53
CA ILE A 36 2.99 -2.74 -7.18
C ILE A 36 1.63 -3.45 -7.19
N VAL A 37 1.63 -4.76 -7.05
CA VAL A 37 0.40 -5.55 -6.94
C VAL A 37 -0.40 -5.06 -5.74
N GLU A 38 -1.71 -5.03 -5.89
CA GLU A 38 -2.65 -4.51 -4.90
C GLU A 38 -2.46 -5.07 -3.48
N ALA A 39 -3.05 -4.40 -2.50
CA ALA A 39 -3.03 -4.83 -1.11
C ALA A 39 -3.39 -6.31 -0.98
N THR A 40 -2.39 -7.10 -0.62
CA THR A 40 -2.44 -8.55 -0.47
C THR A 40 -2.32 -8.88 1.01
N ALA A 41 -3.34 -9.50 1.57
CA ALA A 41 -3.41 -9.76 2.99
C ALA A 41 -2.40 -10.83 3.43
N VAL A 42 -1.77 -10.60 4.58
CA VAL A 42 -0.80 -11.56 5.16
C VAL A 42 -1.48 -12.66 5.97
N THR A 43 -2.76 -12.48 6.32
CA THR A 43 -3.63 -13.46 6.97
C THR A 43 -5.00 -13.47 6.32
N VAL A 44 -5.80 -14.51 6.55
CA VAL A 44 -7.15 -14.62 5.97
C VAL A 44 -8.05 -13.49 6.46
N GLU A 45 -8.05 -13.19 7.74
CA GLU A 45 -8.88 -12.13 8.36
C GLU A 45 -8.34 -10.72 8.06
N GLY A 46 -7.09 -10.61 7.63
CA GLY A 46 -6.47 -9.33 7.23
C GLY A 46 -6.94 -8.78 5.90
N ARG A 47 -7.77 -9.50 5.14
CA ARG A 47 -8.32 -9.04 3.87
C ARG A 47 -9.28 -7.86 4.06
N ILE A 48 -9.25 -6.91 3.14
CA ILE A 48 -10.20 -5.79 3.14
C ILE A 48 -11.61 -6.32 2.85
N SER A 49 -11.74 -7.16 1.82
CA SER A 49 -12.99 -7.80 1.43
C SER A 49 -12.77 -9.28 1.08
N ILE A 50 -13.87 -10.01 0.88
CA ILE A 50 -13.82 -11.42 0.48
C ILE A 50 -13.08 -11.64 -0.85
N GLY A 51 -13.06 -10.64 -1.74
CA GLY A 51 -12.41 -10.69 -3.05
C GLY A 51 -10.97 -10.17 -3.06
N CYS A 52 -10.35 -9.90 -1.92
CA CYS A 52 -8.95 -9.43 -1.89
C CYS A 52 -7.96 -10.58 -2.02
N LEU A 53 -6.82 -10.27 -2.64
CA LEU A 53 -5.66 -11.16 -2.62
C LEU A 53 -5.18 -11.40 -1.18
N SER A 54 -4.64 -12.59 -0.94
CA SER A 54 -3.90 -12.90 0.28
C SER A 54 -2.78 -13.89 0.00
N LEU A 55 -1.67 -13.77 0.72
CA LEU A 55 -0.47 -14.61 0.58
C LEU A 55 -0.12 -15.22 1.94
N HIS A 56 -1.07 -15.98 2.49
CA HIS A 56 -1.04 -16.52 3.84
C HIS A 56 -0.59 -17.99 3.91
N ASP A 57 -0.49 -18.66 2.76
CA ASP A 57 -0.15 -20.08 2.66
C ASP A 57 0.88 -20.32 1.54
N ASP A 58 1.77 -21.31 1.74
CA ASP A 58 2.82 -21.65 0.77
C ASP A 58 2.25 -22.19 -0.55
N ASP A 59 1.10 -22.86 -0.50
CA ASP A 59 0.39 -23.36 -1.68
C ASP A 59 -0.04 -22.24 -2.66
N GLN A 60 -0.02 -20.99 -2.21
CA GLN A 60 -0.35 -19.83 -3.04
C GLN A 60 0.84 -19.36 -3.92
N ILE A 61 2.09 -19.69 -3.55
CA ILE A 61 3.32 -19.24 -4.23
C ILE A 61 3.25 -19.44 -5.76
N PRO A 62 2.84 -20.60 -6.30
CA PRO A 62 2.85 -20.80 -7.75
C PRO A 62 1.97 -19.82 -8.52
N SER A 63 0.81 -19.44 -7.98
CA SER A 63 -0.10 -18.49 -8.64
C SER A 63 0.43 -17.06 -8.61
N PHE A 64 1.12 -16.67 -7.55
CA PHE A 64 1.80 -15.38 -7.47
C PHE A 64 3.08 -15.35 -8.31
N ALA A 65 3.80 -16.47 -8.45
CA ALA A 65 4.95 -16.59 -9.36
C ALA A 65 4.53 -16.36 -10.81
N GLN A 66 3.43 -16.98 -11.25
CA GLN A 66 2.87 -16.71 -12.57
C GLN A 66 2.56 -15.22 -12.79
N LEU A 67 2.09 -14.52 -11.76
CA LEU A 67 1.80 -13.10 -11.83
C LEU A 67 3.08 -12.26 -11.95
N ALA A 68 4.11 -12.56 -11.16
CA ALA A 68 5.40 -11.88 -11.20
C ALA A 68 6.08 -12.09 -12.57
N ASP A 69 6.12 -13.32 -13.07
CA ASP A 69 6.66 -13.67 -14.38
C ASP A 69 5.97 -12.89 -15.52
N LEU A 70 4.64 -12.76 -15.44
CA LEU A 70 3.88 -12.02 -16.44
C LEU A 70 4.23 -10.52 -16.43
N ILE A 71 4.42 -9.93 -15.25
CA ILE A 71 4.83 -8.54 -15.11
C ILE A 71 6.24 -8.34 -15.69
N HIS A 72 7.17 -9.23 -15.36
CA HIS A 72 8.54 -9.21 -15.88
C HIS A 72 8.58 -9.41 -17.40
N ALA A 73 7.79 -10.32 -17.93
CA ALA A 73 7.68 -10.53 -19.38
C ALA A 73 7.19 -9.27 -20.12
N GLY A 74 6.41 -8.42 -19.46
CA GLY A 74 6.01 -7.10 -19.98
C GLY A 74 7.09 -6.02 -19.87
N GLY A 75 8.21 -6.30 -19.20
CA GLY A 75 9.35 -5.40 -19.03
C GLY A 75 9.31 -4.53 -17.76
N ALA A 76 8.34 -4.71 -16.88
CA ALA A 76 8.22 -3.97 -15.62
C ALA A 76 8.84 -4.73 -14.44
N LYS A 77 9.28 -4.02 -13.41
CA LYS A 77 9.59 -4.59 -12.11
C LYS A 77 8.32 -4.98 -11.38
N ALA A 78 8.34 -6.09 -10.65
CA ALA A 78 7.21 -6.63 -9.92
C ALA A 78 7.39 -6.47 -8.40
N PHE A 79 6.53 -5.66 -7.77
CA PHE A 79 6.42 -5.56 -6.32
C PHE A 79 5.05 -6.00 -5.86
N ILE A 80 4.91 -6.39 -4.58
CA ILE A 80 3.63 -6.75 -3.99
C ILE A 80 3.42 -5.98 -2.69
N GLN A 81 2.20 -5.43 -2.49
CA GLN A 81 1.88 -4.71 -1.28
C GLN A 81 1.31 -5.67 -0.22
N LEU A 82 2.05 -5.89 0.86
CA LEU A 82 1.63 -6.69 2.01
C LEU A 82 0.76 -5.85 2.97
N ASN A 83 -0.40 -6.38 3.34
CA ASN A 83 -1.41 -5.66 4.09
C ASN A 83 -2.08 -6.50 5.18
N HIS A 84 -2.60 -5.83 6.18
CA HIS A 84 -3.64 -6.32 7.09
C HIS A 84 -4.64 -5.19 7.34
N ALA A 85 -5.90 -5.40 6.98
CA ALA A 85 -6.89 -4.32 6.99
C ALA A 85 -7.32 -3.86 8.40
N GLY A 86 -7.06 -4.67 9.43
CA GLY A 86 -7.41 -4.32 10.80
C GLY A 86 -8.92 -4.08 10.95
N ARG A 87 -9.31 -3.00 11.62
CA ARG A 87 -10.72 -2.64 11.83
C ARG A 87 -11.50 -2.33 10.55
N LYS A 88 -10.82 -2.14 9.42
CA LYS A 88 -11.43 -1.92 8.10
C LYS A 88 -11.52 -3.21 7.26
N ALA A 89 -11.22 -4.36 7.84
CA ALA A 89 -11.45 -5.65 7.22
C ALA A 89 -12.96 -5.98 7.16
N SER A 90 -13.29 -7.08 6.46
CA SER A 90 -14.69 -7.54 6.35
C SER A 90 -15.62 -6.52 5.66
N SER A 91 -15.05 -5.68 4.78
CA SER A 91 -15.79 -4.69 4.01
C SER A 91 -16.36 -5.31 2.71
N PRO A 92 -17.45 -4.77 2.17
CA PRO A 92 -17.95 -5.14 0.86
C PRO A 92 -16.92 -4.77 -0.23
N ARG A 93 -17.07 -5.35 -1.43
CA ARG A 93 -16.28 -4.91 -2.59
C ARG A 93 -16.64 -3.48 -2.97
N GLY A 94 -15.71 -2.74 -3.56
CA GLY A 94 -15.87 -1.32 -3.85
C GLY A 94 -17.05 -0.93 -4.76
N TRP A 95 -17.69 -1.90 -5.42
CA TRP A 95 -18.88 -1.69 -6.25
C TRP A 95 -20.18 -2.25 -5.63
N GLU A 96 -20.08 -2.90 -4.47
CA GLU A 96 -21.25 -3.37 -3.73
C GLU A 96 -21.83 -2.23 -2.90
N HIS A 97 -23.12 -1.96 -3.06
CA HIS A 97 -23.79 -0.85 -2.39
C HIS A 97 -24.23 -1.23 -0.96
N HIS A 98 -23.33 -1.79 -0.16
CA HIS A 98 -23.54 -2.03 1.27
C HIS A 98 -22.89 -0.93 2.09
N LEU A 99 -23.57 -0.50 3.14
CA LEU A 99 -23.01 0.43 4.12
C LEU A 99 -22.35 -0.37 5.24
N GLY A 100 -21.10 -0.02 5.54
CA GLY A 100 -20.32 -0.62 6.63
C GLY A 100 -19.79 -2.03 6.32
N GLN A 101 -19.43 -2.75 7.37
CA GLN A 101 -18.87 -4.09 7.28
C GLN A 101 -19.92 -5.15 6.93
N LEU A 102 -19.49 -6.23 6.28
CA LEU A 102 -20.35 -7.38 5.98
C LEU A 102 -20.79 -8.10 7.27
N SER A 103 -22.06 -8.53 7.33
CA SER A 103 -22.53 -9.45 8.36
C SER A 103 -21.93 -10.84 8.15
N GLU A 104 -21.90 -11.67 9.19
CA GLU A 104 -21.43 -13.06 9.11
C GLU A 104 -22.23 -13.87 8.08
N GLU A 105 -23.54 -13.64 7.99
CA GLU A 105 -24.43 -14.26 7.00
C GLU A 105 -24.03 -13.92 5.55
N ASN A 106 -23.43 -12.75 5.35
CA ASN A 106 -22.91 -12.30 4.05
C ASN A 106 -21.41 -12.58 3.86
N GLY A 107 -20.84 -13.47 4.67
CA GLY A 107 -19.44 -13.87 4.59
C GLY A 107 -18.47 -12.92 5.29
N GLY A 108 -18.96 -12.01 6.12
CA GLY A 108 -18.13 -11.16 6.97
C GLY A 108 -17.53 -11.92 8.14
N TRP A 109 -16.53 -11.32 8.77
CA TRP A 109 -15.80 -11.88 9.91
C TRP A 109 -15.48 -10.82 10.96
N GLN A 110 -15.14 -11.29 12.18
CA GLN A 110 -14.69 -10.41 13.26
C GLN A 110 -13.36 -9.77 12.92
N THR A 111 -13.28 -8.45 13.11
CA THR A 111 -12.09 -7.65 12.83
C THR A 111 -11.24 -7.47 14.07
N VAL A 112 -9.98 -7.10 13.87
CA VAL A 112 -9.00 -6.81 14.92
C VAL A 112 -8.40 -5.41 14.75
N ALA A 113 -7.88 -4.84 15.85
CA ALA A 113 -7.26 -3.52 15.84
C ALA A 113 -6.28 -3.38 17.02
N PRO A 114 -5.47 -2.32 17.12
CA PRO A 114 -4.71 -2.03 18.34
C PRO A 114 -5.59 -1.76 19.57
N SER A 115 -6.77 -1.19 19.37
CA SER A 115 -7.76 -0.85 20.39
C SER A 115 -9.17 -1.12 19.87
N SER A 116 -10.12 -1.40 20.75
CA SER A 116 -11.53 -1.70 20.41
C SER A 116 -12.30 -0.44 20.01
N ILE A 117 -11.83 0.24 18.94
CA ILE A 117 -12.41 1.46 18.40
C ILE A 117 -12.85 1.18 16.95
N PRO A 118 -14.16 1.18 16.64
CA PRO A 118 -14.65 0.99 15.28
C PRO A 118 -14.19 2.12 14.35
N PHE A 119 -14.18 1.88 13.03
CA PHE A 119 -13.81 2.92 12.05
C PHE A 119 -14.89 3.98 11.92
N ALA A 120 -16.15 3.58 11.94
CA ALA A 120 -17.30 4.47 11.86
C ALA A 120 -18.39 4.07 12.87
N GLU A 121 -19.27 5.00 13.18
CA GLU A 121 -20.45 4.74 14.02
C GLU A 121 -21.33 3.64 13.38
N GLY A 122 -21.72 2.66 14.19
CA GLY A 122 -22.55 1.54 13.74
C GLY A 122 -21.77 0.38 13.11
N GLU A 123 -20.46 0.51 12.90
CA GLU A 123 -19.62 -0.63 12.52
C GLU A 123 -19.30 -1.52 13.71
N ARG A 124 -18.92 -2.78 13.41
CA ARG A 124 -18.51 -3.77 14.41
C ARG A 124 -17.30 -3.28 15.20
N GLU A 125 -17.39 -3.38 16.53
CA GLU A 125 -16.25 -3.15 17.40
C GLU A 125 -15.16 -4.21 17.14
N PRO A 126 -13.93 -3.81 16.79
CA PRO A 126 -12.84 -4.75 16.56
C PRO A 126 -12.34 -5.32 17.91
N PHE A 127 -11.84 -6.56 17.89
CA PHE A 127 -11.09 -7.06 19.04
C PHE A 127 -9.72 -6.39 19.13
N ALA A 128 -9.39 -5.88 20.31
CA ALA A 128 -8.04 -5.36 20.57
C ALA A 128 -7.04 -6.52 20.60
N LEU A 129 -6.01 -6.45 19.77
CA LEU A 129 -4.95 -7.45 19.73
C LEU A 129 -4.18 -7.47 21.07
N ASP A 130 -3.96 -8.64 21.63
CA ASP A 130 -3.02 -8.82 22.74
C ASP A 130 -1.56 -8.89 22.23
N GLY A 131 -0.59 -8.96 23.16
CA GLY A 131 0.83 -8.99 22.79
C GLY A 131 1.22 -10.22 21.97
N GLN A 132 0.59 -11.38 22.20
CA GLN A 132 0.86 -12.59 21.44
C GLN A 132 0.29 -12.50 20.03
N GLN A 133 -0.91 -11.97 19.87
CA GLN A 133 -1.55 -11.75 18.57
C GLN A 133 -0.79 -10.71 17.72
N ILE A 134 -0.23 -9.69 18.35
CA ILE A 134 0.66 -8.72 17.69
C ILE A 134 1.90 -9.42 17.12
N GLU A 135 2.57 -10.26 17.92
CA GLU A 135 3.73 -11.04 17.46
C GLU A 135 3.37 -12.04 16.35
N GLN A 136 2.21 -12.69 16.44
CA GLN A 136 1.69 -13.55 15.37
C GLN A 136 1.45 -12.77 14.06
N THR A 137 0.93 -11.56 14.17
CA THR A 137 0.71 -10.71 13.00
C THR A 137 2.04 -10.28 12.37
N ILE A 138 3.05 -9.94 13.18
CA ILE A 138 4.41 -9.65 12.69
C ILE A 138 4.97 -10.87 11.96
N ALA A 139 4.88 -12.05 12.54
CA ALA A 139 5.32 -13.30 11.91
C ALA A 139 4.57 -13.61 10.60
N ALA A 140 3.28 -13.22 10.49
CA ALA A 140 2.54 -13.35 9.25
C ALA A 140 3.08 -12.43 8.12
N PHE A 141 3.50 -11.19 8.45
CA PHE A 141 4.21 -10.32 7.50
C PHE A 141 5.54 -10.93 7.06
N GLU A 142 6.31 -11.52 7.98
CA GLU A 142 7.57 -12.23 7.66
C GLU A 142 7.33 -13.37 6.68
N ALA A 143 6.39 -14.26 6.99
CA ALA A 143 6.05 -15.39 6.15
C ALA A 143 5.54 -14.98 4.75
N ALA A 144 4.69 -13.95 4.69
CA ALA A 144 4.19 -13.42 3.42
C ALA A 144 5.31 -12.77 2.58
N ALA A 145 6.28 -12.11 3.20
CA ALA A 145 7.44 -11.54 2.51
C ALA A 145 8.33 -12.64 1.92
N VAL A 146 8.61 -13.72 2.67
CA VAL A 146 9.36 -14.89 2.14
C VAL A 146 8.65 -15.46 0.93
N ARG A 147 7.33 -15.72 1.01
CA ARG A 147 6.53 -16.24 -0.12
C ARG A 147 6.58 -15.32 -1.33
N ALA A 148 6.54 -14.00 -1.10
CA ALA A 148 6.62 -13.03 -2.19
C ALA A 148 7.96 -13.09 -2.93
N ILE A 149 9.07 -13.20 -2.20
CA ILE A 149 10.40 -13.32 -2.80
C ILE A 149 10.55 -14.70 -3.51
N GLU A 150 10.08 -15.78 -2.90
CA GLU A 150 10.06 -17.11 -3.52
C GLU A 150 9.19 -17.15 -4.79
N ALA A 151 8.10 -16.36 -4.83
CA ALA A 151 7.29 -16.17 -6.02
C ALA A 151 7.96 -15.30 -7.10
N GLY A 152 9.16 -14.78 -6.86
CA GLY A 152 9.93 -14.03 -7.86
C GLY A 152 9.65 -12.53 -7.90
N PHE A 153 8.95 -11.94 -6.93
CA PHE A 153 8.82 -10.48 -6.84
C PHE A 153 10.18 -9.83 -6.54
N ASP A 154 10.46 -8.66 -7.14
CA ASP A 154 11.69 -7.87 -6.91
C ASP A 154 11.75 -7.27 -5.49
N GLY A 155 10.63 -7.27 -4.78
CA GLY A 155 10.52 -6.77 -3.41
C GLY A 155 9.08 -6.65 -2.93
N VAL A 156 8.94 -6.14 -1.70
CA VAL A 156 7.65 -5.98 -1.05
C VAL A 156 7.42 -4.53 -0.61
N GLN A 157 6.17 -4.10 -0.61
CA GLN A 157 5.75 -2.84 -0.01
C GLN A 157 4.87 -3.11 1.20
N ILE A 158 5.27 -2.63 2.38
CA ILE A 158 4.45 -2.70 3.59
C ILE A 158 3.38 -1.62 3.56
N HIS A 159 2.13 -2.01 3.73
CA HIS A 159 1.00 -1.07 3.75
C HIS A 159 0.80 -0.45 5.13
N GLY A 160 1.48 0.67 5.39
CA GLY A 160 1.36 1.46 6.63
C GLY A 160 0.42 2.67 6.51
N ALA A 161 -0.55 2.63 5.59
CA ALA A 161 -1.41 3.78 5.25
C ALA A 161 -2.92 3.47 5.31
N HIS A 162 -3.75 4.45 4.96
CA HIS A 162 -5.19 4.38 4.67
C HIS A 162 -6.07 3.84 5.79
N GLY A 163 -5.59 3.93 7.04
CA GLY A 163 -6.34 3.45 8.20
C GLY A 163 -6.40 1.93 8.32
N TYR A 164 -5.47 1.20 7.66
CA TYR A 164 -5.31 -0.23 7.88
C TYR A 164 -4.47 -0.50 9.13
N LEU A 165 -4.25 -1.76 9.49
CA LEU A 165 -3.77 -2.14 10.82
C LEU A 165 -2.52 -1.39 11.27
N ILE A 166 -1.51 -1.28 10.40
CA ILE A 166 -0.26 -0.57 10.74
C ILE A 166 -0.54 0.92 11.01
N HIS A 167 -1.33 1.58 10.14
CA HIS A 167 -1.73 2.97 10.37
C HIS A 167 -2.56 3.14 11.65
N GLN A 168 -3.39 2.13 12.00
CA GLN A 168 -4.13 2.14 13.25
C GLN A 168 -3.22 2.11 14.46
N PHE A 169 -2.07 1.40 14.40
CA PHE A 169 -1.05 1.45 15.46
C PHE A 169 -0.34 2.81 15.54
N LEU A 170 -0.03 3.43 14.41
CA LEU A 170 0.68 4.71 14.33
C LEU A 170 -0.13 5.86 14.93
N SER A 171 -1.40 5.96 14.58
CA SER A 171 -2.24 7.09 14.96
C SER A 171 -2.79 6.99 16.38
N PRO A 172 -2.61 8.03 17.21
CA PRO A 172 -3.22 8.07 18.54
C PRO A 172 -4.75 8.15 18.52
N ALA A 173 -5.36 8.45 17.36
CA ALA A 173 -6.81 8.47 17.18
C ALA A 173 -7.43 7.06 17.16
N SER A 174 -6.65 6.03 16.80
CA SER A 174 -7.07 4.64 16.74
C SER A 174 -6.30 3.71 17.70
N ASN A 175 -5.25 4.22 18.33
CA ASN A 175 -4.42 3.48 19.28
C ASN A 175 -4.40 4.16 20.64
N THR A 176 -5.25 3.70 21.54
CA THR A 176 -5.36 4.18 22.93
C THR A 176 -4.66 3.26 23.94
N ARG A 177 -3.79 2.37 23.46
CA ARG A 177 -3.02 1.44 24.31
C ARG A 177 -2.09 2.17 25.26
N THR A 178 -1.84 1.55 26.40
CA THR A 178 -0.94 2.05 27.44
C THR A 178 0.28 1.14 27.66
N ASP A 179 0.39 0.07 26.86
CA ASP A 179 1.53 -0.85 26.87
C ASP A 179 2.63 -0.41 25.88
N GLN A 180 3.62 -1.28 25.64
CA GLN A 180 4.72 -1.03 24.73
C GLN A 180 4.31 -0.83 23.25
N TRP A 181 3.05 -1.00 22.88
CA TRP A 181 2.53 -0.84 21.53
C TRP A 181 1.68 0.42 21.32
N GLY A 182 1.59 1.29 22.35
CA GLY A 182 0.80 2.53 22.29
C GLY A 182 1.31 3.62 23.24
N GLY A 183 0.63 4.77 23.24
CA GLY A 183 0.98 5.93 24.04
C GLY A 183 2.07 6.79 23.37
N SER A 184 3.36 6.59 23.65
CA SER A 184 4.45 7.40 23.07
C SER A 184 4.62 7.15 21.56
N PHE A 185 5.29 8.07 20.88
CA PHE A 185 5.64 7.92 19.47
C PHE A 185 6.41 6.62 19.20
N GLU A 186 7.43 6.33 20.00
CA GLU A 186 8.25 5.13 19.92
C GLU A 186 7.40 3.86 20.02
N ASN A 187 6.43 3.84 20.93
CA ASN A 187 5.57 2.70 21.13
C ASN A 187 4.57 2.52 19.96
N ARG A 188 3.96 3.61 19.51
CA ARG A 188 3.03 3.55 18.36
C ARG A 188 3.73 3.13 17.06
N THR A 189 4.98 3.54 16.86
CA THR A 189 5.76 3.18 15.66
C THR A 189 6.44 1.81 15.77
N ARG A 190 6.50 1.23 16.97
CA ARG A 190 7.19 -0.05 17.25
C ARG A 190 6.69 -1.19 16.36
N PHE A 191 5.39 -1.31 16.13
CA PHE A 191 4.81 -2.38 15.32
C PHE A 191 5.37 -2.37 13.90
N LEU A 192 5.30 -1.23 13.20
CA LEU A 192 5.85 -1.09 11.85
C LEU A 192 7.37 -1.27 11.82
N ARG A 193 8.08 -0.62 12.73
CA ARG A 193 9.55 -0.69 12.78
C ARG A 193 10.06 -2.11 13.06
N THR A 194 9.34 -2.88 13.88
CA THR A 194 9.67 -4.29 14.12
C THR A 194 9.49 -5.11 12.85
N ILE A 195 8.36 -4.93 12.12
CA ILE A 195 8.12 -5.58 10.83
C ILE A 195 9.27 -5.24 9.86
N VAL A 196 9.59 -3.95 9.68
CA VAL A 196 10.65 -3.51 8.74
C VAL A 196 11.98 -4.17 9.03
N ARG A 197 12.45 -4.15 10.28
CA ARG A 197 13.74 -4.75 10.67
C ARG A 197 13.78 -6.25 10.40
N ARG A 198 12.73 -6.97 10.81
CA ARG A 198 12.66 -8.42 10.60
C ARG A 198 12.57 -8.77 9.12
N LEU A 199 11.80 -8.00 8.34
CA LEU A 199 11.75 -8.22 6.89
C LEU A 199 13.10 -7.95 6.24
N ARG A 200 13.81 -6.89 6.61
CA ARG A 200 15.14 -6.59 6.08
C ARG A 200 16.10 -7.75 6.30
N ASP A 201 16.09 -8.32 7.50
CA ASP A 201 16.94 -9.47 7.84
C ASP A 201 16.63 -10.71 6.99
N ILE A 202 15.34 -10.92 6.65
CA ILE A 202 14.87 -12.10 5.92
C ILE A 202 15.03 -11.94 4.42
N ILE A 203 14.62 -10.79 3.84
CA ILE A 203 14.61 -10.63 2.37
C ILE A 203 15.95 -10.14 1.82
N GLY A 204 16.93 -9.85 2.67
CA GLY A 204 18.28 -9.45 2.27
C GLY A 204 18.28 -8.19 1.40
N ASN A 205 18.79 -8.29 0.16
CA ASN A 205 18.94 -7.17 -0.78
C ASN A 205 17.70 -6.93 -1.67
N ASN A 206 16.63 -7.72 -1.52
CA ASN A 206 15.40 -7.43 -2.25
C ASN A 206 14.78 -6.12 -1.75
N ALA A 207 14.07 -5.41 -2.61
CA ALA A 207 13.57 -4.10 -2.26
C ALA A 207 12.48 -4.15 -1.17
N LEU A 208 12.63 -3.31 -0.16
CA LEU A 208 11.70 -3.14 0.96
C LEU A 208 11.14 -1.73 0.97
N LEU A 209 9.89 -1.60 0.57
CA LEU A 209 9.19 -0.33 0.48
C LEU A 209 8.18 -0.20 1.62
N VAL A 210 7.89 1.02 2.03
CA VAL A 210 6.83 1.31 3.00
C VAL A 210 5.91 2.39 2.46
N ARG A 211 4.58 2.16 2.53
CA ARG A 211 3.59 3.18 2.23
C ARG A 211 3.03 3.75 3.52
N LEU A 212 3.04 5.09 3.64
CA LEU A 212 2.51 5.83 4.79
C LEU A 212 1.38 6.77 4.37
N SER A 213 0.39 6.95 5.23
CA SER A 213 -0.45 8.14 5.20
C SER A 213 0.21 9.22 6.02
N ALA A 214 0.64 10.31 5.39
CA ALA A 214 1.41 11.36 6.05
C ALA A 214 0.61 12.12 7.11
N THR A 215 -0.72 12.17 7.01
CA THR A 215 -1.61 12.83 7.97
C THR A 215 -2.96 12.14 8.02
N ASP A 216 -3.64 12.23 9.15
CA ASP A 216 -5.04 11.82 9.35
C ASP A 216 -6.04 12.89 8.87
N TRP A 217 -5.59 14.08 8.48
CA TRP A 217 -6.42 15.25 8.14
C TRP A 217 -7.31 15.78 9.28
N VAL A 218 -7.02 15.43 10.52
CA VAL A 218 -7.79 15.90 11.69
C VAL A 218 -7.27 17.24 12.20
N GLU A 219 -6.09 17.64 11.80
CA GLU A 219 -5.44 18.91 12.16
C GLU A 219 -6.25 20.13 11.68
N ASP A 220 -6.89 20.00 10.51
CA ASP A 220 -7.75 21.02 9.91
C ASP A 220 -9.17 21.04 10.50
N ASP A 221 -9.55 19.96 11.19
CA ASP A 221 -10.83 19.87 11.88
C ASP A 221 -10.66 20.49 13.27
N ALA A 222 -11.19 21.69 13.47
CA ALA A 222 -11.07 22.54 14.67
C ALA A 222 -11.62 21.88 15.95
N ARG A 223 -11.27 20.64 16.23
CA ARG A 223 -11.52 19.93 17.49
C ARG A 223 -10.36 20.16 18.46
N PRO A 224 -10.47 21.11 19.42
CA PRO A 224 -9.42 21.35 20.39
C PRO A 224 -9.07 20.07 21.14
N GLY A 225 -7.79 19.63 21.06
CA GLY A 225 -7.30 18.46 21.78
C GLY A 225 -7.44 17.13 21.02
N ALA A 226 -7.91 17.11 19.79
CA ALA A 226 -7.86 15.91 18.95
C ALA A 226 -6.39 15.49 18.76
N ARG A 227 -6.09 14.23 19.11
CA ARG A 227 -4.79 13.62 18.81
C ARG A 227 -4.89 12.89 17.50
N SER A 228 -4.01 13.18 16.56
CA SER A 228 -3.97 12.57 15.23
C SER A 228 -2.55 12.26 14.82
N TRP A 229 -2.41 11.54 13.73
CA TRP A 229 -1.13 11.34 13.04
C TRP A 229 -0.88 12.52 12.10
N THR A 230 0.30 13.13 12.18
CA THR A 230 0.64 14.39 11.50
C THR A 230 1.75 14.18 10.46
N VAL A 231 1.93 15.19 9.57
CA VAL A 231 3.06 15.22 8.63
C VAL A 231 4.39 15.20 9.39
N ALA A 232 4.48 15.92 10.53
CA ALA A 232 5.68 15.92 11.36
C ALA A 232 6.00 14.54 11.94
N ASP A 233 4.98 13.78 12.38
CA ASP A 233 5.19 12.39 12.81
C ASP A 233 5.72 11.53 11.65
N SER A 234 5.20 11.75 10.45
CA SER A 234 5.62 11.01 9.25
C SER A 234 7.04 11.33 8.82
N GLN A 235 7.49 12.58 8.95
CA GLN A 235 8.87 13.00 8.71
C GLN A 235 9.84 12.26 9.64
N ILE A 236 9.55 12.24 10.96
CA ILE A 236 10.37 11.53 11.95
C ILE A 236 10.38 10.03 11.65
N LEU A 237 9.20 9.44 11.40
CA LEU A 237 9.12 8.01 11.13
C LEU A 237 9.86 7.62 9.85
N ALA A 238 9.78 8.40 8.78
CA ALA A 238 10.47 8.10 7.52
C ALA A 238 12.01 8.04 7.72
N VAL A 239 12.57 8.96 8.50
CA VAL A 239 13.98 8.95 8.86
C VAL A 239 14.34 7.72 9.69
N ASP A 240 13.49 7.33 10.64
CA ASP A 240 13.70 6.12 11.42
C ASP A 240 13.62 4.85 10.57
N LEU A 241 12.66 4.78 9.64
CA LEU A 241 12.50 3.64 8.72
C LEU A 241 13.67 3.52 7.75
N ALA A 242 14.25 4.65 7.28
CA ALA A 242 15.47 4.64 6.49
C ALA A 242 16.64 4.00 7.25
N ARG A 243 16.80 4.33 8.55
CA ARG A 243 17.79 3.70 9.43
C ARG A 243 17.49 2.22 9.69
N ASP A 244 16.21 1.84 9.72
CA ASP A 244 15.78 0.46 9.89
C ASP A 244 15.93 -0.36 8.59
N GLY A 245 16.27 0.27 7.45
CA GLY A 245 16.70 -0.39 6.21
C GLY A 245 15.66 -0.48 5.10
N ILE A 246 14.71 0.45 5.01
CA ILE A 246 13.85 0.53 3.81
C ILE A 246 14.59 1.14 2.63
N ASP A 247 14.16 0.81 1.41
CA ASP A 247 14.74 1.33 0.16
C ASP A 247 13.92 2.46 -0.46
N MET A 248 12.65 2.62 -0.09
CA MET A 248 11.78 3.70 -0.59
C MET A 248 10.59 3.91 0.35
N VAL A 249 10.16 5.15 0.51
CA VAL A 249 8.88 5.47 1.14
C VAL A 249 7.88 6.02 0.11
N ASN A 250 6.65 5.48 0.13
CA ASN A 250 5.52 6.01 -0.64
C ASN A 250 4.62 6.85 0.26
N ILE A 251 4.32 8.05 -0.16
CA ILE A 251 3.48 8.98 0.59
C ILE A 251 2.07 9.05 0.01
N SER A 252 1.11 8.78 0.87
CA SER A 252 -0.31 8.98 0.72
C SER A 252 -0.83 9.81 1.90
N THR A 253 -2.14 9.98 2.05
CA THR A 253 -2.75 10.69 3.20
C THR A 253 -4.09 10.10 3.57
N GLY A 254 -4.51 10.29 4.82
CA GLY A 254 -5.84 9.99 5.33
C GLY A 254 -6.21 8.51 5.42
N GLY A 255 -7.50 8.27 5.59
CA GLY A 255 -8.12 6.95 5.60
C GLY A 255 -8.25 6.30 6.98
N ASN A 256 -7.62 6.84 8.03
CA ASN A 256 -7.74 6.34 9.41
C ASN A 256 -8.93 6.96 10.16
N GLN A 257 -9.32 8.16 9.79
CA GLN A 257 -10.50 8.84 10.31
C GLN A 257 -11.48 9.13 9.17
N ASN A 258 -12.77 9.12 9.50
CA ASN A 258 -13.82 9.51 8.55
C ASN A 258 -13.98 11.03 8.56
N VAL A 259 -13.07 11.71 7.90
CA VAL A 259 -13.02 13.18 7.79
C VAL A 259 -13.04 13.61 6.33
N ALA A 260 -13.54 14.80 6.07
CA ALA A 260 -13.50 15.40 4.74
C ALA A 260 -12.06 15.72 4.36
N ILE A 261 -11.65 15.31 3.16
CA ILE A 261 -10.32 15.61 2.61
C ILE A 261 -10.50 16.55 1.43
N SER A 262 -9.73 17.63 1.40
CA SER A 262 -9.70 18.54 0.26
C SER A 262 -8.94 17.87 -0.90
N LEU A 263 -9.70 17.33 -1.85
CA LEU A 263 -9.15 16.62 -3.00
C LEU A 263 -8.87 17.58 -4.16
N GLY A 264 -7.67 17.48 -4.75
CA GLY A 264 -7.27 18.20 -5.93
C GLY A 264 -6.10 17.51 -6.65
N PRO A 265 -5.74 17.94 -7.88
CA PRO A 265 -4.58 17.40 -8.57
C PRO A 265 -3.31 17.52 -7.72
N GLY A 266 -2.67 16.39 -7.39
CA GLY A 266 -1.44 16.37 -6.60
C GLY A 266 -1.61 16.69 -5.12
N TYR A 267 -2.79 16.54 -4.53
CA TYR A 267 -3.10 16.93 -3.13
C TYR A 267 -2.20 16.28 -2.06
N GLN A 268 -1.42 15.27 -2.40
CA GLN A 268 -0.48 14.60 -1.49
C GLN A 268 0.99 15.02 -1.73
N VAL A 269 1.26 15.82 -2.75
CA VAL A 269 2.62 16.18 -3.18
C VAL A 269 3.35 17.01 -2.12
N GLU A 270 2.66 17.96 -1.48
CA GLU A 270 3.25 18.77 -0.42
C GLU A 270 3.73 17.93 0.77
N ALA A 271 2.93 16.96 1.19
CA ALA A 271 3.32 16.04 2.26
C ALA A 271 4.49 15.13 1.85
N ALA A 272 4.54 14.71 0.58
CA ALA A 272 5.66 13.94 0.06
C ALA A 272 6.96 14.77 0.03
N ALA A 273 6.89 16.01 -0.40
CA ALA A 273 8.02 16.93 -0.40
C ALA A 273 8.56 17.17 1.02
N ALA A 274 7.67 17.39 1.99
CA ALA A 274 8.08 17.56 3.39
C ALA A 274 8.82 16.33 3.94
N VAL A 275 8.34 15.11 3.64
CA VAL A 275 9.03 13.87 4.06
C VAL A 275 10.37 13.73 3.33
N ARG A 276 10.43 14.05 2.03
CA ARG A 276 11.67 13.99 1.24
C ARG A 276 12.72 14.95 1.78
N ASP A 277 12.33 16.16 2.15
CA ASP A 277 13.23 17.16 2.74
C ASP A 277 13.80 16.65 4.07
N ALA A 278 12.96 16.10 4.96
CA ALA A 278 13.40 15.53 6.23
C ALA A 278 14.40 14.37 6.06
N LEU A 279 14.18 13.48 5.08
CA LEU A 279 15.12 12.42 4.74
C LEU A 279 16.46 12.98 4.31
N ARG A 280 16.48 13.96 3.39
CA ARG A 280 17.72 14.61 2.91
C ARG A 280 18.47 15.34 4.04
N GLU A 281 17.76 16.09 4.86
CA GLU A 281 18.33 16.78 6.02
C GLU A 281 18.96 15.78 7.02
N SER A 282 18.40 14.58 7.13
CA SER A 282 18.98 13.51 7.97
C SER A 282 20.18 12.79 7.34
N GLY A 283 20.49 13.07 6.08
CA GLY A 283 21.51 12.37 5.29
C GLY A 283 21.07 11.01 4.74
N ALA A 284 19.77 10.68 4.79
CA ALA A 284 19.25 9.46 4.20
C ALA A 284 18.94 9.69 2.71
N ASP A 285 19.57 8.89 1.85
CA ASP A 285 19.42 8.96 0.38
C ASP A 285 18.51 7.82 -0.10
N ILE A 286 17.24 7.82 0.34
CA ILE A 286 16.22 6.91 -0.15
C ILE A 286 15.16 7.70 -0.92
N PRO A 287 14.65 7.17 -2.06
CA PRO A 287 13.63 7.83 -2.84
C PRO A 287 12.29 7.92 -2.12
N VAL A 288 11.56 8.98 -2.44
CA VAL A 288 10.17 9.20 -2.04
C VAL A 288 9.28 9.08 -3.27
N SER A 289 8.25 8.24 -3.19
CA SER A 289 7.21 8.17 -4.21
C SER A 289 5.92 8.84 -3.74
N VAL A 290 5.13 9.34 -4.69
CA VAL A 290 3.85 10.00 -4.41
C VAL A 290 2.77 9.59 -5.40
N ALA A 291 1.56 9.42 -4.89
CA ALA A 291 0.32 9.31 -5.65
C ALA A 291 -0.60 10.51 -5.32
N GLY A 292 -1.75 10.63 -5.99
CA GLY A 292 -2.79 11.59 -5.58
C GLY A 292 -3.32 12.48 -6.71
N ILE A 293 -4.23 11.95 -7.53
CA ILE A 293 -4.86 12.68 -8.67
C ILE A 293 -3.78 13.28 -9.61
N ILE A 294 -2.76 12.49 -9.93
CA ILE A 294 -1.78 12.82 -10.95
C ILE A 294 -2.30 12.19 -12.25
N THR A 295 -2.76 13.04 -13.18
CA THR A 295 -3.50 12.59 -14.35
C THR A 295 -2.93 13.12 -15.68
N GLN A 296 -1.90 13.94 -15.62
CA GLN A 296 -1.27 14.55 -16.77
C GLN A 296 0.23 14.29 -16.79
N ALA A 297 0.80 14.06 -17.96
CA ALA A 297 2.23 13.84 -18.15
C ALA A 297 3.08 14.99 -17.61
N GLN A 298 2.73 16.24 -17.94
CA GLN A 298 3.43 17.43 -17.47
C GLN A 298 3.37 17.61 -15.96
N GLN A 299 2.24 17.25 -15.35
CA GLN A 299 2.12 17.26 -13.89
C GLN A 299 3.09 16.26 -13.25
N ALA A 300 3.17 15.04 -13.79
CA ALA A 300 4.09 14.03 -13.30
C ALA A 300 5.56 14.46 -13.49
N ALA A 301 5.91 14.99 -14.66
CA ALA A 301 7.24 15.51 -14.95
C ALA A 301 7.62 16.65 -14.00
N SER A 302 6.74 17.64 -13.83
CA SER A 302 6.99 18.79 -12.94
C SER A 302 7.23 18.38 -11.48
N ILE A 303 6.55 17.37 -10.97
CA ILE A 303 6.75 16.85 -9.60
C ILE A 303 8.19 16.35 -9.43
N VAL A 304 8.69 15.58 -10.41
CA VAL A 304 10.04 15.00 -10.35
C VAL A 304 11.11 16.06 -10.62
N GLU A 305 10.94 16.89 -11.64
CA GLU A 305 11.87 17.98 -12.02
C GLU A 305 12.02 19.02 -10.91
N SER A 306 10.92 19.36 -10.23
CA SER A 306 10.93 20.27 -9.08
C SER A 306 11.39 19.59 -7.78
N GLN A 307 11.76 18.32 -7.86
CA GLN A 307 12.26 17.55 -6.71
C GLN A 307 11.27 17.45 -5.54
N LEU A 308 9.97 17.48 -5.82
CA LEU A 308 8.91 17.30 -4.82
C LEU A 308 8.72 15.82 -4.45
N ALA A 309 9.02 14.91 -5.37
CA ALA A 309 9.14 13.48 -5.17
C ALA A 309 10.12 12.89 -6.21
N ASP A 310 10.61 11.69 -5.99
CA ASP A 310 11.54 11.01 -6.90
C ASP A 310 10.83 10.08 -7.88
N VAL A 311 9.65 9.58 -7.48
CA VAL A 311 8.82 8.66 -8.27
C VAL A 311 7.35 9.08 -8.19
N VAL A 312 6.64 8.99 -9.32
CA VAL A 312 5.20 9.21 -9.39
C VAL A 312 4.47 7.87 -9.54
N GLU A 313 3.51 7.61 -8.65
CA GLU A 313 2.65 6.43 -8.72
C GLU A 313 1.28 6.79 -9.30
N VAL A 314 0.87 6.05 -10.33
CA VAL A 314 -0.38 6.30 -11.06
C VAL A 314 -1.33 5.11 -10.89
N GLY A 315 -2.53 5.37 -10.39
CA GLY A 315 -3.56 4.35 -10.20
C GLY A 315 -4.70 4.46 -11.21
N ARG A 316 -5.71 5.29 -10.90
CA ARG A 316 -6.96 5.41 -11.68
C ARG A 316 -6.78 5.69 -13.17
N PRO A 317 -5.87 6.57 -13.61
CA PRO A 317 -5.64 6.76 -15.04
C PRO A 317 -5.19 5.47 -15.75
N LEU A 318 -4.36 4.64 -15.11
CA LEU A 318 -3.96 3.33 -15.64
C LEU A 318 -5.08 2.28 -15.63
N LEU A 319 -6.17 2.48 -14.88
CA LEU A 319 -7.37 1.63 -15.01
C LEU A 319 -8.09 1.90 -16.32
N SER A 320 -8.12 3.18 -16.74
CA SER A 320 -8.80 3.60 -17.98
C SER A 320 -7.94 3.32 -19.22
N ASP A 321 -6.63 3.51 -19.13
CA ASP A 321 -5.69 3.30 -20.23
C ASP A 321 -4.45 2.53 -19.77
N PRO A 322 -4.35 1.23 -20.07
CA PRO A 322 -3.16 0.44 -19.76
C PRO A 322 -1.88 0.92 -20.45
N MET A 323 -2.00 1.65 -21.57
CA MET A 323 -0.86 2.17 -22.34
C MET A 323 -0.46 3.61 -21.95
N LEU A 324 -1.03 4.14 -20.87
CA LEU A 324 -0.85 5.53 -20.44
C LEU A 324 0.63 5.95 -20.33
N ALA A 325 1.50 5.08 -19.80
CA ALA A 325 2.91 5.44 -19.65
C ALA A 325 3.60 5.70 -21.01
N ARG A 326 3.23 4.96 -22.05
CA ARG A 326 3.70 5.21 -23.42
C ARG A 326 3.17 6.53 -23.96
N ALA A 327 1.87 6.80 -23.75
CA ALA A 327 1.27 8.08 -24.17
C ALA A 327 1.95 9.27 -23.47
N TRP A 328 2.27 9.12 -22.18
CA TRP A 328 2.98 10.16 -21.43
C TRP A 328 4.42 10.34 -21.90
N ALA A 329 5.16 9.25 -22.15
CA ALA A 329 6.51 9.35 -22.72
C ALA A 329 6.50 10.09 -24.06
N SER A 330 5.54 9.78 -24.94
CA SER A 330 5.37 10.49 -26.21
C SER A 330 5.02 11.97 -26.03
N ALA A 331 4.16 12.30 -25.07
CA ALA A 331 3.77 13.68 -24.77
C ALA A 331 4.90 14.53 -24.17
N LEU A 332 5.89 13.87 -23.55
CA LEU A 332 7.06 14.50 -22.94
C LEU A 332 8.31 14.45 -23.85
N ASP A 333 8.17 13.93 -25.05
CA ASP A 333 9.30 13.65 -25.96
C ASP A 333 10.39 12.80 -25.29
N ALA A 334 9.98 11.86 -24.44
CA ALA A 334 10.84 10.98 -23.68
C ALA A 334 10.89 9.57 -24.30
N GLU A 335 12.02 8.89 -24.09
CA GLU A 335 12.18 7.51 -24.53
C GLU A 335 11.28 6.58 -23.70
N ALA A 336 10.45 5.78 -24.37
CA ALA A 336 9.66 4.73 -23.75
C ALA A 336 10.32 3.37 -23.95
N ALA A 337 10.01 2.41 -23.08
CA ALA A 337 10.41 1.02 -23.28
C ALA A 337 10.00 0.52 -24.67
N PRO A 338 10.78 -0.37 -25.30
CA PRO A 338 10.48 -0.88 -26.63
C PRO A 338 9.06 -1.41 -26.78
N MET A 339 8.41 -1.09 -27.90
CA MET A 339 7.07 -1.59 -28.20
C MET A 339 7.11 -3.12 -28.38
N PRO A 340 6.18 -3.88 -27.83
CA PRO A 340 6.07 -5.31 -28.11
C PRO A 340 6.03 -5.57 -29.62
N VAL A 341 6.85 -6.51 -30.09
CA VAL A 341 7.01 -6.78 -31.54
C VAL A 341 5.69 -7.08 -32.25
N GLN A 342 4.73 -7.67 -31.53
CA GLN A 342 3.39 -7.96 -32.01
C GLN A 342 2.60 -6.70 -32.38
N TYR A 343 2.90 -5.56 -31.76
CA TYR A 343 2.20 -4.29 -31.94
C TYR A 343 2.91 -3.33 -32.91
N LEU A 344 4.13 -3.64 -33.35
CA LEU A 344 4.93 -2.75 -34.21
C LEU A 344 4.21 -2.32 -35.50
N ARG A 345 3.31 -3.18 -36.04
CA ARG A 345 2.54 -2.84 -37.25
C ARG A 345 1.59 -1.66 -37.06
N ALA A 346 1.12 -1.43 -35.82
CA ALA A 346 0.21 -0.31 -35.53
C ALA A 346 0.98 1.04 -35.44
N PHE A 347 2.30 1.01 -35.27
CA PHE A 347 3.13 2.19 -35.02
C PHE A 347 4.21 2.42 -36.10
N LYS A 348 4.30 1.55 -37.10
CA LYS A 348 5.13 1.81 -38.29
C LYS A 348 4.45 2.87 -39.14
N ARG A 349 5.05 4.05 -39.19
CA ARG A 349 4.83 5.06 -40.23
C ARG A 349 5.93 4.94 -41.29
#